data_60c729da29aa52caa4236b601e43fd7a
#
_entry.id   60c729da29aa52caa4236b601e43fd7a
#
_cell.length_a   1.000
_cell.length_b   1.000
_cell.length_c   1.000
_cell.angle_alpha   90.00
_cell.angle_beta   90.00
_cell.angle_gamma   90.00
#
_symmetry.space_group_name_H-M   'P 1'
#
loop_
_entity.id
_entity.type
_entity.pdbx_description
1 polymer ?
#
loop_
_entity_poly.entity_id
_entity_poly.type
_entity_poly.pdbx_seq_one_letter_code
_entity_poly.pdbx_strand_id
1 'polypeptide(L)'
;MFFHKKELIHSVEIKEANPRYAQLLLEQFGGATGELSAALQYWVQSLHVENAEMRDMLQDIAIEEFSHLEMVGKLIEGHTKNVDQTEAFKSTLFAVRGVGPHFLDSQGSA
;
A
#
# COMPACT_ATOMS: atom_id res chain seq x y z
N MET A 1 23.93 -1.73 3.96
CA MET A 1 23.60 -0.42 3.36
C MET A 1 22.22 -0.51 2.68
N PHE A 2 21.38 0.47 2.91
CA PHE A 2 20.03 0.49 2.34
C PHE A 2 19.95 1.45 1.16
N PHE A 3 19.37 0.98 0.06
CA PHE A 3 19.09 1.82 -1.10
C PHE A 3 17.61 1.73 -1.44
N HIS A 4 16.95 2.87 -1.58
CA HIS A 4 15.61 2.96 -2.13
C HIS A 4 15.66 3.74 -3.43
N LYS A 5 15.48 3.04 -4.53
CA LYS A 5 15.37 3.67 -5.84
C LYS A 5 13.96 4.25 -5.97
N LYS A 6 13.89 5.58 -6.03
CA LYS A 6 12.60 6.30 -6.07
C LYS A 6 12.02 6.34 -7.48
N GLU A 7 11.94 5.17 -8.10
CA GLU A 7 11.33 4.98 -9.41
C GLU A 7 10.30 3.86 -9.32
N LEU A 8 9.16 4.06 -9.97
CA LEU A 8 8.15 3.01 -10.07
C LEU A 8 8.59 1.96 -11.08
N ILE A 9 8.20 0.70 -10.86
CA ILE A 9 8.42 -0.38 -11.86
C ILE A 9 7.79 0.01 -13.19
N HIS A 10 6.58 0.57 -13.16
CA HIS A 10 5.89 1.09 -14.32
C HIS A 10 5.43 2.50 -14.02
N SER A 11 5.47 3.37 -15.01
CA SER A 11 4.98 4.74 -14.85
C SER A 11 3.46 4.75 -14.60
N VAL A 12 3.03 5.64 -13.74
CA VAL A 12 1.62 5.83 -13.43
C VAL A 12 1.21 7.22 -13.90
N GLU A 13 0.20 7.26 -14.77
CA GLU A 13 -0.32 8.50 -15.33
C GLU A 13 -1.84 8.56 -15.15
N ILE A 14 -2.33 9.67 -14.60
CA ILE A 14 -3.75 9.88 -14.38
C ILE A 14 -4.20 11.08 -15.22
N LYS A 15 -5.08 10.83 -16.19
CA LYS A 15 -5.59 11.87 -17.08
C LYS A 15 -6.62 12.74 -16.39
N GLU A 16 -7.46 12.14 -15.57
CA GLU A 16 -8.54 12.84 -14.89
C GLU A 16 -8.68 12.29 -13.45
N ALA A 17 -8.54 13.18 -12.47
CA ALA A 17 -8.62 12.79 -11.07
C ALA A 17 -10.05 12.44 -10.66
N ASN A 18 -10.22 11.31 -9.97
CA ASN A 18 -11.52 10.87 -9.45
C ASN A 18 -11.34 10.37 -8.02
N PRO A 19 -11.74 11.17 -7.02
CA PRO A 19 -11.56 10.81 -5.60
C PRO A 19 -12.26 9.50 -5.21
N ARG A 20 -13.33 9.13 -5.91
CA ARG A 20 -14.02 7.87 -5.65
C ARG A 20 -13.13 6.68 -5.97
N TYR A 21 -12.34 6.77 -7.03
CA TYR A 21 -11.38 5.71 -7.37
C TYR A 21 -10.29 5.59 -6.29
N ALA A 22 -9.86 6.71 -5.71
CA ALA A 22 -8.91 6.67 -4.61
C ALA A 22 -9.45 5.87 -3.43
N GLN A 23 -10.71 6.04 -3.09
CA GLN A 23 -11.35 5.27 -2.01
C GLN A 23 -11.37 3.78 -2.32
N LEU A 24 -11.70 3.41 -3.55
CA LEU A 24 -11.72 2.00 -3.97
C LEU A 24 -10.32 1.40 -3.96
N LEU A 25 -9.31 2.19 -4.32
CA LEU A 25 -7.92 1.74 -4.33
C LEU A 25 -7.34 1.52 -2.94
N LEU A 26 -7.92 2.10 -1.89
CA LEU A 26 -7.43 1.89 -0.52
C LEU A 26 -7.49 0.42 -0.12
N GLU A 27 -8.50 -0.32 -0.53
CA GLU A 27 -8.60 -1.75 -0.26
C GLU A 27 -7.45 -2.50 -0.93
N GLN A 28 -7.13 -2.15 -2.15
CA GLN A 28 -6.01 -2.74 -2.86
C GLN A 28 -4.66 -2.30 -2.31
N PHE A 29 -4.59 -1.13 -1.71
CA PHE A 29 -3.37 -0.60 -1.11
C PHE A 29 -3.05 -1.32 0.21
N GLY A 30 -3.96 -1.30 1.16
CA GLY A 30 -3.73 -1.80 2.51
C GLY A 30 -4.83 -2.68 3.10
N GLY A 31 -5.82 -3.08 2.31
CA GLY A 31 -6.88 -3.98 2.77
C GLY A 31 -6.41 -5.42 2.93
N ALA A 32 -7.31 -6.28 3.40
CA ALA A 32 -6.99 -7.66 3.73
C ALA A 32 -6.44 -8.47 2.55
N THR A 33 -6.82 -8.11 1.33
CA THR A 33 -6.34 -8.75 0.10
C THR A 33 -5.51 -7.81 -0.76
N GLY A 34 -5.02 -6.73 -0.18
CA GLY A 34 -4.25 -5.72 -0.89
C GLY A 34 -2.77 -6.04 -1.00
N GLU A 35 -2.04 -5.13 -1.63
CA GLU A 35 -0.60 -5.30 -1.92
C GLU A 35 0.24 -5.36 -0.66
N LEU A 36 -0.08 -4.57 0.36
CA LEU A 36 0.66 -4.60 1.62
C LEU A 36 0.50 -5.96 2.31
N SER A 37 -0.73 -6.48 2.36
CA SER A 37 -1.00 -7.79 2.95
C SER A 37 -0.27 -8.90 2.21
N ALA A 38 -0.24 -8.85 0.88
CA ALA A 38 0.48 -9.80 0.06
C ALA A 38 1.98 -9.77 0.35
N ALA A 39 2.57 -8.57 0.41
CA ALA A 39 3.99 -8.39 0.70
C ALA A 39 4.36 -9.02 2.06
N LEU A 40 3.58 -8.71 3.09
CA LEU A 40 3.81 -9.23 4.44
C LEU A 40 3.65 -10.75 4.48
N GLN A 41 2.65 -11.28 3.80
CA GLN A 41 2.37 -12.70 3.74
C GLN A 41 3.54 -13.49 3.14
N TYR A 42 4.02 -13.06 1.97
CA TYR A 42 5.17 -13.70 1.33
C TYR A 42 6.44 -13.58 2.18
N TRP A 43 6.66 -12.43 2.79
CA TRP A 43 7.82 -12.23 3.65
C TRP A 43 7.79 -13.17 4.85
N VAL A 44 6.67 -13.23 5.57
CA VAL A 44 6.51 -14.12 6.73
C VAL A 44 6.67 -15.59 6.32
N GLN A 45 6.08 -15.98 5.20
CA GLN A 45 6.26 -17.35 4.67
C GLN A 45 7.73 -17.65 4.42
N SER A 46 8.49 -16.69 3.91
CA SER A 46 9.91 -16.88 3.64
C SER A 46 10.71 -17.22 4.89
N LEU A 47 10.31 -16.68 6.03
CA LEU A 47 11.01 -16.89 7.31
C LEU A 47 10.85 -18.31 7.84
N HIS A 48 9.83 -19.04 7.37
CA HIS A 48 9.53 -20.41 7.80
C HIS A 48 9.96 -21.48 6.81
N VAL A 49 10.58 -21.08 5.69
CA VAL A 49 11.02 -22.02 4.67
C VAL A 49 12.51 -22.32 4.86
N GLU A 50 12.88 -23.58 4.98
CA GLU A 50 14.27 -23.98 5.17
C GLU A 50 15.09 -23.98 3.87
N ASN A 51 14.42 -24.26 2.74
CA ASN A 51 15.10 -24.28 1.44
C ASN A 51 15.50 -22.86 1.03
N ALA A 52 16.79 -22.64 0.83
CA ALA A 52 17.35 -21.33 0.54
C ALA A 52 16.84 -20.72 -0.76
N GLU A 53 16.69 -21.53 -1.80
CA GLU A 53 16.20 -21.03 -3.09
C GLU A 53 14.73 -20.61 -3.00
N MET A 54 13.92 -21.37 -2.28
CA MET A 54 12.51 -21.05 -2.09
C MET A 54 12.33 -19.81 -1.21
N ARG A 55 13.15 -19.68 -0.17
CA ARG A 55 13.16 -18.47 0.67
C ARG A 55 13.48 -17.24 -0.16
N ASP A 56 14.52 -17.32 -0.97
CA ASP A 56 14.97 -16.22 -1.84
C ASP A 56 13.84 -15.79 -2.78
N MET A 57 13.18 -16.77 -3.40
CA MET A 57 12.06 -16.51 -4.30
C MET A 57 10.91 -15.80 -3.58
N LEU A 58 10.53 -16.29 -2.40
CA LEU A 58 9.45 -15.67 -1.63
C LEU A 58 9.78 -14.24 -1.20
N GLN A 59 11.04 -13.99 -0.84
CA GLN A 59 11.48 -12.64 -0.49
C GLN A 59 11.49 -11.72 -1.69
N ASP A 60 11.90 -12.22 -2.85
CA ASP A 60 11.84 -11.43 -4.09
C ASP A 60 10.41 -11.07 -4.46
N ILE A 61 9.47 -12.01 -4.31
CA ILE A 61 8.05 -11.75 -4.55
C ILE A 61 7.52 -10.70 -3.57
N ALA A 62 7.89 -10.81 -2.29
CA ALA A 62 7.47 -9.84 -1.28
C ALA A 62 7.94 -8.42 -1.62
N ILE A 63 9.20 -8.28 -2.06
CA ILE A 63 9.74 -6.98 -2.46
C ILE A 63 9.03 -6.45 -3.71
N GLU A 64 8.68 -7.32 -4.66
CA GLU A 64 7.92 -6.92 -5.83
C GLU A 64 6.53 -6.41 -5.45
N GLU A 65 5.88 -7.04 -4.46
CA GLU A 65 4.59 -6.58 -3.94
C GLU A 65 4.70 -5.19 -3.29
N PHE A 66 5.81 -4.87 -2.63
CA PHE A 66 6.06 -3.51 -2.14
C PHE A 66 6.17 -2.51 -3.30
N SER A 67 6.74 -2.92 -4.42
CA SER A 67 6.80 -2.08 -5.62
C SER A 67 5.40 -1.83 -6.20
N HIS A 68 4.53 -2.83 -6.18
CA HIS A 68 3.13 -2.68 -6.56
C HIS A 68 2.40 -1.71 -5.62
N LEU A 69 2.71 -1.78 -4.33
CA LEU A 69 2.15 -0.87 -3.33
C LEU A 69 2.49 0.59 -3.67
N GLU A 70 3.73 0.86 -4.08
CA GLU A 70 4.14 2.20 -4.49
C GLU A 70 3.32 2.70 -5.69
N MET A 71 3.05 1.83 -6.67
CA MET A 71 2.24 2.18 -7.84
C MET A 71 0.79 2.46 -7.47
N VAL A 72 0.19 1.63 -6.61
CA VAL A 72 -1.18 1.86 -6.12
C VAL A 72 -1.24 3.16 -5.32
N GLY A 73 -0.23 3.44 -4.50
CA GLY A 73 -0.12 4.70 -3.77
C GLY A 73 -0.08 5.91 -4.70
N LYS A 74 0.64 5.81 -5.82
CA LYS A 74 0.69 6.88 -6.83
C LYS A 74 -0.67 7.08 -7.52
N LEU A 75 -1.41 6.01 -7.75
CA LEU A 75 -2.77 6.11 -8.28
C LEU A 75 -3.69 6.85 -7.30
N ILE A 76 -3.61 6.51 -6.02
CA ILE A 76 -4.37 7.20 -4.97
C ILE A 76 -4.01 8.70 -4.93
N GLU A 77 -2.72 9.01 -4.93
CA GLU A 77 -2.23 10.38 -4.95
C GLU A 77 -2.79 11.16 -6.14
N GLY A 78 -2.70 10.58 -7.35
CA GLY A 78 -3.19 11.22 -8.56
C GLY A 78 -4.69 11.47 -8.56
N HIS A 79 -5.48 10.57 -7.99
CA HIS A 79 -6.93 10.73 -7.92
C HIS A 79 -7.38 11.66 -6.80
N THR A 80 -6.48 12.07 -5.91
CA THR A 80 -6.81 12.99 -4.81
C THR A 80 -6.23 14.38 -4.98
N LYS A 81 -5.63 14.69 -6.11
CA LYS A 81 -4.94 15.97 -6.37
C LYS A 81 -5.78 17.21 -6.07
N ASN A 82 -7.07 17.17 -6.38
CA ASN A 82 -7.98 18.32 -6.26
C ASN A 82 -8.99 18.16 -5.13
N VAL A 83 -8.74 17.23 -4.21
CA VAL A 83 -9.63 17.02 -3.07
C VAL A 83 -9.34 18.07 -2.01
N ASP A 84 -10.38 18.71 -1.51
CA ASP A 84 -10.26 19.61 -0.36
C ASP A 84 -9.68 18.83 0.83
N GLN A 85 -8.63 19.39 1.45
CA GLN A 85 -7.96 18.71 2.55
C GLN A 85 -8.88 18.44 3.74
N THR A 86 -9.80 19.35 4.01
CA THR A 86 -10.78 19.17 5.08
C THR A 86 -11.66 17.94 4.82
N GLU A 87 -12.15 17.81 3.60
CA GLU A 87 -12.93 16.65 3.19
C GLU A 87 -12.08 15.37 3.20
N ALA A 88 -10.83 15.47 2.73
CA ALA A 88 -9.90 14.34 2.74
C ALA A 88 -9.67 13.82 4.17
N PHE A 89 -9.47 14.71 5.14
CA PHE A 89 -9.25 14.32 6.53
C PHE A 89 -10.48 13.69 7.17
N LYS A 90 -11.67 14.03 6.70
CA LYS A 90 -12.92 13.44 7.20
C LYS A 90 -13.27 12.13 6.52
N SER A 91 -12.66 11.86 5.37
CA SER A 91 -12.93 10.66 4.59
C SER A 91 -12.11 9.47 5.09
N THR A 92 -12.51 8.28 4.64
CA THR A 92 -11.76 7.05 4.91
C THR A 92 -10.36 7.02 4.27
N LEU A 93 -10.05 7.98 3.38
CA LEU A 93 -8.70 8.09 2.82
C LEU A 93 -7.65 8.37 3.87
N PHE A 94 -7.99 9.18 4.87
CA PHE A 94 -7.04 9.65 5.87
C PHE A 94 -7.51 9.48 7.30
N ALA A 95 -8.66 8.84 7.50
CA ALA A 95 -9.24 8.74 8.82
C ALA A 95 -9.72 7.34 9.14
N VAL A 96 -9.54 6.93 10.37
CA VAL A 96 -10.14 5.72 10.93
C VAL A 96 -11.23 6.18 11.89
N ARG A 97 -12.49 5.80 11.63
CA ARG A 97 -13.64 6.21 12.43
C ARG A 97 -13.77 7.74 12.58
N GLY A 98 -13.45 8.47 11.50
CA GLY A 98 -13.54 9.93 11.49
C GLY A 98 -12.42 10.66 12.22
N VAL A 99 -11.43 9.95 12.70
CA VAL A 99 -10.23 10.50 13.34
C VAL A 99 -9.07 10.38 12.37
N GLY A 100 -8.17 11.33 12.35
CA GLY A 100 -7.02 11.37 11.44
C GLY A 100 -6.26 10.06 11.32
N PRO A 101 -5.31 9.95 10.38
CA PRO A 101 -4.67 8.67 10.08
C PRO A 101 -4.00 8.05 11.29
N HIS A 102 -4.29 6.78 11.50
CA HIS A 102 -3.62 5.98 12.50
C HIS A 102 -3.45 4.53 12.11
N PHE A 103 -2.45 3.91 12.69
CA PHE A 103 -2.19 2.49 12.54
C PHE A 103 -2.48 1.81 13.87
N LEU A 104 -3.19 0.69 13.81
CA LEU A 104 -3.57 -0.05 14.99
C LEU A 104 -2.55 -1.17 15.24
N ASP A 105 -2.28 -1.43 16.50
CA ASP A 105 -1.46 -2.58 16.90
C ASP A 105 -2.29 -3.87 16.86
N SER A 106 -1.70 -4.99 17.25
CA SER A 106 -2.37 -6.29 17.27
C SER A 106 -3.52 -6.37 18.29
N GLN A 107 -3.58 -5.44 19.21
CA GLN A 107 -4.67 -5.33 20.19
C GLN A 107 -5.78 -4.38 19.76
N GLY A 108 -5.64 -3.77 18.58
CA GLY A 108 -6.61 -2.80 18.08
C GLY A 108 -6.44 -1.39 18.65
N SER A 109 -5.31 -1.10 19.27
CA SER A 109 -4.99 0.21 19.83
C SER A 109 -4.14 1.05 18.86
N ALA A 110 -4.41 2.35 18.84
CA ALA A 110 -3.65 3.27 18.01
C ALA A 110 -2.26 3.57 18.58
#